data_db25522b2b7a440085b9c366d6930a94
#
_entry.id   db25522b2b7a440085b9c366d6930a94
#
_cell.length_a   1.000
_cell.length_b   1.000
_cell.length_c   1.000
_cell.angle_alpha   90.00
_cell.angle_beta   90.00
_cell.angle_gamma   90.00
#
_symmetry.space_group_name_H-M   'P 1'
#
loop_
_entity.id
_entity.type
_entity.pdbx_description
1 polymer ?
#
loop_
_entity_poly.entity_id
_entity_poly.type
_entity_poly.pdbx_seq_one_letter_code
_entity_poly.pdbx_strand_id
1 'polypeptide(L)'
;MTRIEHRLPQLDPSSPILRQLHQLLKELGYHTAGIAPDFDGLDPSPNGVLPGSPLHSLVRLFFSQEPVEPPALREALKPLSLEQVLEAGFCHIDGEYILTNVLLQPYKDVIFAMGLPSLETRPEDFLMRISSSSLEVAHLMVSRPARNALDLGTGCGFLATLLSKNSERVYAVDVNPIAVQFTEFNARWNGFPNITCLQGSLFEPVRHLRFDLIVSNPPFFIGPLPGSSANHRLFQHSGHEGDSFCIQLARDASTFLEEDGYFQMMFSWFEFRGQDWGDKLAAVFSGLGCDVWGLRICQDSAEDYVSSLCSESDQTELDSFRQEGLRYFEQNNITSVGTGLLTLRRCSTRPNLLWFDEAPDDRSEPYGSAVAAIFDIRARFDSATDDVLLQQIFTAAPGLVSIRKTSLQGCRWQITASELALESGLKYTFGDVDPLILRVVPYLDGCSSLHQVLERVSLEEHLPLGDVIAKRLPSFRELIRFGFLLPRDGSAISLPMANSK
;
A
#
# COMPACT_ATOMS: atom_id res chain seq x y z
N MET A 1 -27.81 36.09 8.52
CA MET A 1 -26.73 35.08 8.71
C MET A 1 -25.68 35.34 7.64
N THR A 2 -24.61 36.03 8.01
CA THR A 2 -23.46 36.29 7.14
C THR A 2 -22.79 34.93 6.85
N ARG A 3 -22.74 34.53 5.58
CA ARG A 3 -21.93 33.40 5.16
C ARG A 3 -20.48 33.69 5.60
N ILE A 4 -19.98 32.92 6.55
CA ILE A 4 -18.55 32.88 6.86
C ILE A 4 -17.91 32.36 5.58
N GLU A 5 -17.13 33.18 4.87
CA GLU A 5 -16.29 32.74 3.76
C GLU A 5 -15.24 31.82 4.37
N HIS A 6 -15.48 30.53 4.28
CA HIS A 6 -14.50 29.50 4.62
C HIS A 6 -13.34 29.64 3.64
N ARG A 7 -12.23 30.21 4.10
CA ARG A 7 -11.00 30.30 3.30
C ARG A 7 -10.16 29.06 3.56
N LEU A 8 -9.63 28.50 2.49
CA LEU A 8 -8.55 27.50 2.61
C LEU A 8 -7.43 28.08 3.49
N PRO A 9 -6.80 27.26 4.36
CA PRO A 9 -5.73 27.74 5.22
C PRO A 9 -4.59 28.33 4.40
N GLN A 10 -3.91 29.33 4.94
CA GLN A 10 -2.70 29.86 4.31
C GLN A 10 -1.56 28.83 4.50
N LEU A 11 -1.32 28.03 3.45
CA LEU A 11 -0.29 26.98 3.45
C LEU A 11 1.09 27.59 3.18
N ASP A 12 1.59 28.42 4.12
CA ASP A 12 2.93 28.97 4.08
C ASP A 12 3.89 28.21 5.01
N PRO A 13 4.73 27.29 4.48
CA PRO A 13 5.65 26.50 5.29
C PRO A 13 6.78 27.37 5.90
N SER A 14 6.97 28.60 5.41
CA SER A 14 7.95 29.55 5.95
C SER A 14 7.43 30.31 7.16
N SER A 15 6.13 30.28 7.43
CA SER A 15 5.50 30.94 8.56
C SER A 15 6.12 30.53 9.89
N PRO A 16 6.63 31.47 10.69
CA PRO A 16 7.16 31.16 12.03
C PRO A 16 6.10 30.49 12.93
N ILE A 17 4.85 30.90 12.78
CA ILE A 17 3.71 30.37 13.56
C ILE A 17 3.50 28.88 13.24
N LEU A 18 3.46 28.52 11.96
CA LEU A 18 3.24 27.14 11.55
C LEU A 18 4.42 26.24 11.89
N ARG A 19 5.66 26.75 11.86
CA ARG A 19 6.83 26.01 12.36
C ARG A 19 6.76 25.78 13.86
N GLN A 20 6.36 26.80 14.65
CA GLN A 20 6.18 26.64 16.10
C GLN A 20 5.03 25.67 16.41
N LEU A 21 3.93 25.71 15.65
CA LEU A 21 2.83 24.76 15.81
C LEU A 21 3.29 23.32 15.53
N HIS A 22 4.07 23.11 14.47
CA HIS A 22 4.63 21.79 14.15
C HIS A 22 5.53 21.26 15.27
N GLN A 23 6.41 22.11 15.80
CA GLN A 23 7.27 21.74 16.91
C GLN A 23 6.47 21.40 18.17
N LEU A 24 5.48 22.23 18.52
CA LEU A 24 4.60 22.00 19.65
C LEU A 24 3.85 20.66 19.53
N LEU A 25 3.27 20.38 18.36
CA LEU A 25 2.60 19.11 18.09
C LEU A 25 3.54 17.92 18.32
N LYS A 26 4.78 17.99 17.83
CA LYS A 26 5.79 16.94 18.04
C LYS A 26 6.18 16.78 19.51
N GLU A 27 6.42 17.87 20.21
CA GLU A 27 6.78 17.86 21.64
C GLU A 27 5.67 17.28 22.52
N LEU A 28 4.42 17.50 22.15
CA LEU A 28 3.25 16.93 22.84
C LEU A 28 2.96 15.47 22.48
N GLY A 29 3.71 14.89 21.53
CA GLY A 29 3.50 13.51 21.10
C GLY A 29 2.40 13.32 20.06
N TYR A 30 2.16 14.32 19.20
CA TYR A 30 1.21 14.24 18.09
C TYR A 30 1.78 13.36 16.96
N HIS A 31 1.82 12.05 17.19
CA HIS A 31 2.30 11.03 16.25
C HIS A 31 1.41 9.78 16.34
N THR A 32 1.48 8.88 15.36
CA THR A 32 0.56 7.73 15.26
C THR A 32 0.50 6.93 16.57
N ALA A 33 1.64 6.51 17.12
CA ALA A 33 1.68 5.72 18.34
C ALA A 33 1.15 6.47 19.59
N GLY A 34 1.18 7.82 19.57
CA GLY A 34 0.68 8.65 20.68
C GLY A 34 -0.82 8.93 20.62
N ILE A 35 -1.44 8.84 19.44
CA ILE A 35 -2.85 9.21 19.23
C ILE A 35 -3.72 7.98 19.07
N ALA A 36 -3.27 7.02 18.28
CA ALA A 36 -4.01 5.80 17.96
C ALA A 36 -3.04 4.64 17.81
N PRO A 37 -2.63 3.97 18.91
CA PRO A 37 -1.68 2.86 18.86
C PRO A 37 -2.17 1.68 18.02
N ASP A 38 -3.50 1.50 17.92
CA ASP A 38 -4.16 0.46 17.12
C ASP A 38 -4.70 0.99 15.77
N PHE A 39 -4.09 2.05 15.24
CA PHE A 39 -4.55 2.75 14.05
C PHE A 39 -4.40 1.89 12.79
N ASP A 40 -5.49 1.30 12.36
CA ASP A 40 -5.65 0.67 11.04
C ASP A 40 -6.03 1.68 9.92
N GLY A 41 -5.99 2.97 10.23
CA GLY A 41 -6.21 4.08 9.30
C GLY A 41 -7.62 4.65 9.24
N LEU A 42 -8.61 4.09 9.91
CA LEU A 42 -10.01 4.40 9.66
C LEU A 42 -10.78 4.99 10.83
N ASP A 43 -10.41 4.73 12.08
CA ASP A 43 -11.12 5.28 13.25
C ASP A 43 -10.34 6.42 13.92
N PRO A 44 -10.88 7.67 13.91
CA PRO A 44 -10.25 8.81 14.56
C PRO A 44 -10.41 8.83 16.10
N SER A 45 -10.77 7.72 16.73
CA SER A 45 -10.94 7.65 18.18
C SER A 45 -9.59 7.83 18.88
N PRO A 46 -9.40 8.86 19.73
CA PRO A 46 -8.14 9.12 20.42
C PRO A 46 -7.97 8.18 21.65
N ASN A 47 -8.02 6.88 21.44
CA ASN A 47 -8.05 5.87 22.51
C ASN A 47 -6.78 5.83 23.38
N GLY A 48 -5.68 6.47 22.90
CA GLY A 48 -4.40 6.53 23.63
C GLY A 48 -4.14 7.85 24.34
N VAL A 49 -5.00 8.86 24.20
CA VAL A 49 -4.71 10.23 24.71
C VAL A 49 -5.46 10.50 26.01
N LEU A 50 -4.73 10.96 27.04
CA LEU A 50 -5.31 11.28 28.34
C LEU A 50 -6.34 12.42 28.22
N PRO A 51 -7.62 12.19 28.58
CA PRO A 51 -8.66 13.22 28.54
C PRO A 51 -8.28 14.47 29.33
N GLY A 52 -8.53 15.64 28.75
CA GLY A 52 -8.21 16.94 29.35
C GLY A 52 -6.75 17.37 29.25
N SER A 53 -5.87 16.56 28.65
CA SER A 53 -4.50 16.98 28.36
C SER A 53 -4.42 17.98 27.20
N PRO A 54 -3.33 18.77 27.08
CA PRO A 54 -3.11 19.63 25.91
C PRO A 54 -3.18 18.87 24.58
N LEU A 55 -2.56 17.68 24.52
CA LEU A 55 -2.63 16.80 23.34
C LEU A 55 -4.06 16.41 23.00
N HIS A 56 -4.88 16.08 23.99
CA HIS A 56 -6.29 15.71 23.79
C HIS A 56 -7.09 16.83 23.09
N SER A 57 -6.91 18.09 23.51
CA SER A 57 -7.58 19.23 22.87
C SER A 57 -7.14 19.43 21.42
N LEU A 58 -5.85 19.24 21.11
CA LEU A 58 -5.31 19.37 19.75
C LEU A 58 -5.76 18.22 18.84
N VAL A 59 -5.84 16.99 19.38
CA VAL A 59 -6.35 15.82 18.65
C VAL A 59 -7.82 15.98 18.34
N ARG A 60 -8.65 16.38 19.33
CA ARG A 60 -10.07 16.68 19.09
C ARG A 60 -10.26 17.71 17.99
N LEU A 61 -9.50 18.81 18.04
CA LEU A 61 -9.62 19.88 17.04
C LEU A 61 -9.15 19.43 15.66
N PHE A 62 -7.87 19.01 15.56
CA PHE A 62 -7.21 18.87 14.26
C PHE A 62 -7.37 17.48 13.62
N PHE A 63 -7.55 16.42 14.42
CA PHE A 63 -7.69 15.06 13.91
C PHE A 63 -9.14 14.58 13.88
N SER A 64 -9.83 14.63 15.04
CA SER A 64 -11.24 14.21 15.15
C SER A 64 -12.21 15.26 14.59
N GLN A 65 -11.75 16.52 14.32
CA GLN A 65 -12.56 17.62 13.79
C GLN A 65 -13.74 17.97 14.71
N GLU A 66 -13.56 17.80 16.02
CA GLU A 66 -14.55 18.14 17.02
C GLU A 66 -14.41 19.60 17.45
N PRO A 67 -15.54 20.28 17.80
CA PRO A 67 -15.49 21.60 18.41
C PRO A 67 -14.72 21.59 19.74
N VAL A 68 -13.88 22.61 19.96
CA VAL A 68 -13.09 22.78 21.20
C VAL A 68 -13.35 24.16 21.80
N GLU A 69 -13.50 24.24 23.13
CA GLU A 69 -13.70 25.48 23.82
C GLU A 69 -12.41 26.34 23.82
N PRO A 70 -12.49 27.66 23.60
CA PRO A 70 -11.35 28.55 23.55
C PRO A 70 -10.38 28.45 24.75
N PRO A 71 -10.84 28.32 26.01
CA PRO A 71 -9.92 28.19 27.15
C PRO A 71 -9.04 26.95 27.10
N ALA A 72 -9.62 25.78 26.72
CA ALA A 72 -8.89 24.54 26.60
C ALA A 72 -7.84 24.61 25.50
N LEU A 73 -8.20 25.20 24.35
CA LEU A 73 -7.27 25.35 23.23
C LEU A 73 -6.17 26.38 23.53
N ARG A 74 -6.45 27.49 24.22
CA ARG A 74 -5.43 28.45 24.67
C ARG A 74 -4.37 27.80 25.56
N GLU A 75 -4.76 26.88 26.41
CA GLU A 75 -3.83 26.16 27.27
C GLU A 75 -2.98 25.15 26.45
N ALA A 76 -3.64 24.45 25.52
CA ALA A 76 -3.01 23.44 24.69
C ALA A 76 -2.00 24.03 23.67
N LEU A 77 -2.21 25.26 23.24
CA LEU A 77 -1.35 25.93 22.24
C LEU A 77 -0.12 26.60 22.82
N LYS A 78 0.04 26.72 24.15
CA LYS A 78 1.21 27.38 24.73
C LYS A 78 2.52 26.78 24.23
N PRO A 79 3.52 27.58 23.82
CA PRO A 79 3.63 29.05 23.99
C PRO A 79 2.95 29.89 22.88
N LEU A 80 2.33 29.27 21.87
CA LEU A 80 1.56 30.01 20.87
C LEU A 80 0.26 30.58 21.47
N SER A 81 -0.20 31.71 20.94
CA SER A 81 -1.53 32.22 21.26
C SER A 81 -2.58 31.64 20.29
N LEU A 82 -3.84 31.57 20.74
CA LEU A 82 -4.94 31.15 19.88
C LEU A 82 -5.09 32.11 18.69
N GLU A 83 -4.90 33.41 18.91
CA GLU A 83 -5.01 34.45 17.89
C GLU A 83 -4.01 34.22 16.75
N GLN A 84 -2.78 33.79 17.04
CA GLN A 84 -1.79 33.46 16.04
C GLN A 84 -2.23 32.28 15.15
N VAL A 85 -2.84 31.24 15.72
CA VAL A 85 -3.32 30.07 14.96
C VAL A 85 -4.56 30.40 14.13
N LEU A 86 -5.43 31.31 14.67
CA LEU A 86 -6.56 31.88 13.91
C LEU A 86 -6.08 32.71 12.71
N GLU A 87 -5.07 33.57 12.90
CA GLU A 87 -4.46 34.37 11.83
C GLU A 87 -3.79 33.49 10.75
N ALA A 88 -3.17 32.39 11.15
CA ALA A 88 -2.64 31.40 10.22
C ALA A 88 -3.70 30.63 9.43
N GLY A 89 -4.98 30.79 9.81
CA GLY A 89 -6.13 30.19 9.11
C GLY A 89 -6.31 28.69 9.36
N PHE A 90 -5.63 28.09 10.35
CA PHE A 90 -5.75 26.66 10.68
C PHE A 90 -7.01 26.34 11.47
N CYS A 91 -7.63 27.33 12.08
CA CYS A 91 -8.91 27.21 12.75
C CYS A 91 -9.71 28.54 12.67
N HIS A 92 -10.97 28.50 13.04
CA HIS A 92 -11.86 29.66 13.09
C HIS A 92 -12.79 29.56 14.29
N ILE A 93 -13.42 30.68 14.63
CA ILE A 93 -14.41 30.76 15.71
C ILE A 93 -15.79 30.53 15.11
N ASP A 94 -16.58 29.65 15.70
CA ASP A 94 -17.98 29.43 15.40
C ASP A 94 -18.77 29.39 16.71
N GLY A 95 -19.52 30.48 16.99
CA GLY A 95 -20.24 30.66 18.24
C GLY A 95 -19.30 30.66 19.46
N GLU A 96 -19.49 29.71 20.37
CA GLU A 96 -18.68 29.55 21.59
C GLU A 96 -17.48 28.57 21.40
N TYR A 97 -17.31 28.00 20.21
CA TYR A 97 -16.32 26.99 19.92
C TYR A 97 -15.29 27.44 18.88
N ILE A 98 -14.18 26.71 18.88
CA ILE A 98 -13.17 26.76 17.82
C ILE A 98 -13.34 25.51 16.96
N LEU A 99 -13.39 25.70 15.65
CA LEU A 99 -13.41 24.64 14.63
C LEU A 99 -12.13 24.69 13.82
N THR A 100 -11.69 23.53 13.33
CA THR A 100 -10.53 23.45 12.44
C THR A 100 -10.89 23.82 10.99
N ASN A 101 -9.91 24.34 10.25
CA ASN A 101 -9.95 24.53 8.79
C ASN A 101 -9.08 23.51 8.05
N VAL A 102 -8.36 22.65 8.78
CA VAL A 102 -7.41 21.71 8.23
C VAL A 102 -7.42 20.42 9.05
N LEU A 103 -7.43 19.28 8.40
CA LEU A 103 -7.17 18.02 9.07
C LEU A 103 -5.65 17.85 9.23
N LEU A 104 -5.17 17.56 10.43
CA LEU A 104 -3.79 17.15 10.67
C LEU A 104 -3.77 15.67 10.99
N GLN A 105 -3.33 14.86 10.03
CA GLN A 105 -3.23 13.41 10.19
C GLN A 105 -1.79 12.98 10.39
N PRO A 106 -1.43 12.36 11.52
CA PRO A 106 -0.09 11.85 11.72
C PRO A 106 0.10 10.49 11.03
N TYR A 107 1.30 10.26 10.49
CA TYR A 107 1.77 8.95 10.10
C TYR A 107 3.22 8.79 10.58
N LYS A 108 3.43 7.89 11.54
CA LYS A 108 4.68 7.82 12.30
C LYS A 108 5.02 9.20 12.87
N ASP A 109 6.16 9.76 12.53
CA ASP A 109 6.64 11.06 13.03
C ASP A 109 6.35 12.23 12.06
N VAL A 110 5.59 11.98 11.00
CA VAL A 110 5.22 12.99 9.98
C VAL A 110 3.78 13.42 10.20
N ILE A 111 3.52 14.73 10.15
CA ILE A 111 2.18 15.29 10.27
C ILE A 111 1.75 15.84 8.91
N PHE A 112 0.66 15.28 8.36
CA PHE A 112 0.11 15.72 7.08
C PHE A 112 -1.07 16.66 7.30
N ALA A 113 -0.99 17.86 6.72
CA ALA A 113 -2.12 18.77 6.60
C ALA A 113 -2.93 18.42 5.35
N MET A 114 -4.25 18.40 5.48
CA MET A 114 -5.18 18.09 4.40
C MET A 114 -6.42 18.98 4.48
N GLY A 115 -7.08 19.20 3.34
CA GLY A 115 -8.35 19.91 3.28
C GLY A 115 -9.47 19.20 4.03
N LEU A 116 -10.50 19.95 4.38
CA LEU A 116 -11.73 19.41 4.97
C LEU A 116 -12.81 19.34 3.89
N PRO A 117 -13.54 18.22 3.76
CA PRO A 117 -14.63 18.08 2.80
C PRO A 117 -15.72 19.17 2.97
N SER A 118 -15.94 19.64 4.20
CA SER A 118 -16.91 20.70 4.52
C SER A 118 -16.53 22.09 3.99
N LEU A 119 -15.25 22.30 3.65
CA LEU A 119 -14.73 23.57 3.11
C LEU A 119 -14.57 23.55 1.59
N GLU A 120 -14.72 22.39 0.97
CA GLU A 120 -14.58 22.21 -0.46
C GLU A 120 -15.88 22.61 -1.15
N THR A 121 -15.81 23.62 -1.99
CA THR A 121 -16.98 24.19 -2.66
C THR A 121 -17.38 23.42 -3.91
N ARG A 122 -16.49 22.57 -4.43
CA ARG A 122 -16.67 21.77 -5.64
C ARG A 122 -16.13 20.36 -5.44
N PRO A 123 -16.75 19.33 -6.04
CA PRO A 123 -16.28 17.95 -5.96
C PRO A 123 -14.83 17.77 -6.43
N GLU A 124 -14.40 18.57 -7.42
CA GLU A 124 -13.04 18.55 -7.96
C GLU A 124 -11.97 19.12 -7.01
N ASP A 125 -12.39 19.89 -6.00
CA ASP A 125 -11.47 20.45 -5.00
C ASP A 125 -11.16 19.45 -3.88
N PHE A 126 -11.87 18.32 -3.83
CA PHE A 126 -11.73 17.32 -2.77
C PHE A 126 -10.34 16.68 -2.77
N LEU A 127 -9.73 16.66 -1.59
CA LEU A 127 -8.46 16.01 -1.34
C LEU A 127 -8.67 14.77 -0.47
N MET A 128 -8.34 13.59 -1.01
CA MET A 128 -8.47 12.35 -0.27
C MET A 128 -7.51 12.33 0.94
N ARG A 129 -8.01 11.89 2.08
CA ARG A 129 -7.19 11.61 3.27
C ARG A 129 -6.26 10.44 3.02
N ILE A 130 -5.25 10.26 3.91
CA ILE A 130 -4.51 9.00 3.94
C ILE A 130 -5.52 7.90 4.23
N SER A 131 -5.69 7.01 3.26
CA SER A 131 -6.70 5.94 3.26
C SER A 131 -6.03 4.58 3.46
N SER A 132 -6.84 3.55 3.71
CA SER A 132 -6.38 2.15 3.73
C SER A 132 -5.64 1.78 2.44
N SER A 133 -6.15 2.19 1.27
CA SER A 133 -5.47 1.93 0.00
C SER A 133 -4.10 2.63 -0.10
N SER A 134 -3.97 3.86 0.43
CA SER A 134 -2.67 4.54 0.48
C SER A 134 -1.68 3.82 1.41
N LEU A 135 -2.18 3.24 2.52
CA LEU A 135 -1.36 2.44 3.44
C LEU A 135 -0.94 1.11 2.80
N GLU A 136 -1.82 0.44 2.05
CA GLU A 136 -1.47 -0.78 1.31
C GLU A 136 -0.35 -0.52 0.29
N VAL A 137 -0.45 0.57 -0.49
CA VAL A 137 0.65 0.97 -1.39
C VAL A 137 1.92 1.23 -0.59
N ALA A 138 1.85 1.96 0.52
CA ALA A 138 3.01 2.31 1.35
C ALA A 138 3.69 1.08 1.95
N HIS A 139 2.93 0.07 2.39
CA HIS A 139 3.47 -1.16 2.98
C HIS A 139 4.14 -2.05 1.93
N LEU A 140 3.59 -2.12 0.73
CA LEU A 140 4.11 -2.97 -0.36
C LEU A 140 5.06 -2.21 -1.30
N MET A 141 5.26 -0.89 -1.09
CA MET A 141 6.10 -0.05 -1.93
C MET A 141 7.56 -0.52 -1.88
N VAL A 142 8.12 -0.81 -3.06
CA VAL A 142 9.51 -1.24 -3.21
C VAL A 142 10.46 -0.27 -2.50
N SER A 143 11.28 -0.81 -1.59
CA SER A 143 12.24 -0.05 -0.81
C SER A 143 13.66 -0.29 -1.33
N ARG A 144 14.04 0.48 -2.34
CA ARG A 144 15.39 0.51 -2.92
C ARG A 144 15.87 1.96 -3.10
N PRO A 145 17.19 2.23 -3.07
CA PRO A 145 17.70 3.54 -3.45
C PRO A 145 17.27 3.89 -4.88
N ALA A 146 16.80 5.12 -5.06
CA ALA A 146 16.38 5.64 -6.36
C ALA A 146 17.01 7.01 -6.63
N ARG A 147 17.43 7.28 -7.86
CA ARG A 147 17.82 8.63 -8.28
C ARG A 147 16.61 9.51 -8.50
N ASN A 148 15.67 8.99 -9.27
CA ASN A 148 14.42 9.67 -9.55
C ASN A 148 13.25 8.77 -9.15
N ALA A 149 12.36 9.28 -8.31
CA ALA A 149 11.09 8.66 -8.00
C ALA A 149 9.92 9.57 -8.39
N LEU A 150 8.77 8.99 -8.68
CA LEU A 150 7.55 9.70 -9.04
C LEU A 150 6.37 9.22 -8.19
N ASP A 151 5.67 10.15 -7.59
CA ASP A 151 4.34 9.96 -6.99
C ASP A 151 3.30 10.56 -7.94
N LEU A 152 2.49 9.73 -8.56
CA LEU A 152 1.52 10.11 -9.59
C LEU A 152 0.10 10.12 -9.01
N GLY A 153 -0.55 11.29 -9.01
CA GLY A 153 -1.76 11.55 -8.24
C GLY A 153 -1.44 11.72 -6.77
N THR A 154 -0.51 12.67 -6.46
CA THR A 154 0.15 12.76 -5.15
C THR A 154 -0.78 13.11 -3.99
N GLY A 155 -1.94 13.74 -4.25
CA GLY A 155 -2.90 14.12 -3.22
C GLY A 155 -2.28 15.03 -2.15
N CYS A 156 -2.20 14.57 -0.91
CA CYS A 156 -1.55 15.30 0.19
C CYS A 156 -0.02 15.09 0.28
N GLY A 157 0.58 14.34 -0.65
CA GLY A 157 2.03 14.07 -0.65
C GLY A 157 2.46 12.92 0.25
N PHE A 158 1.54 12.05 0.65
CA PHE A 158 1.84 10.93 1.55
C PHE A 158 2.87 9.98 0.95
N LEU A 159 2.62 9.46 -0.25
CA LEU A 159 3.55 8.53 -0.92
C LEU A 159 4.84 9.23 -1.34
N ALA A 160 4.77 10.48 -1.84
CA ALA A 160 5.94 11.29 -2.16
C ALA A 160 6.88 11.44 -0.95
N THR A 161 6.32 11.67 0.24
CA THR A 161 7.09 11.78 1.49
C THR A 161 7.78 10.47 1.85
N LEU A 162 7.13 9.32 1.65
CA LEU A 162 7.75 8.02 1.90
C LEU A 162 8.87 7.72 0.90
N LEU A 163 8.65 8.02 -0.39
CA LEU A 163 9.66 7.90 -1.45
C LEU A 163 10.91 8.75 -1.15
N SER A 164 10.71 9.94 -0.59
CA SER A 164 11.80 10.91 -0.35
C SER A 164 12.89 10.39 0.58
N LYS A 165 12.58 9.39 1.42
CA LYS A 165 13.53 8.81 2.38
C LYS A 165 14.64 7.99 1.72
N ASN A 166 14.35 7.40 0.55
CA ASN A 166 15.27 6.51 -0.17
C ASN A 166 15.59 7.00 -1.59
N SER A 167 15.15 8.21 -1.96
CA SER A 167 15.34 8.76 -3.29
C SER A 167 16.15 10.06 -3.26
N GLU A 168 17.00 10.29 -4.26
CA GLU A 168 17.71 11.56 -4.40
C GLU A 168 16.76 12.70 -4.79
N ARG A 169 15.81 12.42 -5.67
CA ARG A 169 14.79 13.35 -6.16
C ARG A 169 13.44 12.64 -6.27
N VAL A 170 12.41 13.31 -5.78
CA VAL A 170 11.03 12.87 -5.90
C VAL A 170 10.25 13.93 -6.67
N TYR A 171 9.53 13.49 -7.68
CA TYR A 171 8.56 14.31 -8.40
C TYR A 171 7.17 13.90 -7.91
N ALA A 172 6.37 14.89 -7.51
CA ALA A 172 5.00 14.70 -7.05
C ALA A 172 4.06 15.41 -8.02
N VAL A 173 3.26 14.66 -8.74
CA VAL A 173 2.40 15.19 -9.82
C VAL A 173 0.94 15.02 -9.45
N ASP A 174 0.14 16.06 -9.62
CA ASP A 174 -1.31 16.00 -9.52
C ASP A 174 -1.97 16.97 -10.50
N VAL A 175 -3.15 16.62 -10.97
CA VAL A 175 -3.98 17.50 -11.81
C VAL A 175 -4.65 18.59 -10.96
N ASN A 176 -4.96 18.27 -9.71
CA ASN A 176 -5.60 19.16 -8.75
C ASN A 176 -4.57 20.17 -8.17
N PRO A 177 -4.70 21.47 -8.42
CA PRO A 177 -3.79 22.49 -7.88
C PRO A 177 -3.79 22.53 -6.34
N ILE A 178 -4.91 22.16 -5.69
CA ILE A 178 -5.01 22.10 -4.23
C ILE A 178 -4.13 20.96 -3.69
N ALA A 179 -4.14 19.79 -4.33
CA ALA A 179 -3.26 18.69 -4.00
C ALA A 179 -1.78 19.09 -4.09
N VAL A 180 -1.40 19.77 -5.16
CA VAL A 180 -0.03 20.29 -5.34
C VAL A 180 0.37 21.23 -4.21
N GLN A 181 -0.52 22.16 -3.81
CA GLN A 181 -0.25 23.09 -2.71
C GLN A 181 -0.09 22.38 -1.36
N PHE A 182 -0.96 21.41 -1.03
CA PHE A 182 -0.83 20.63 0.19
C PHE A 182 0.43 19.77 0.20
N THR A 183 0.75 19.14 -0.93
CA THR A 183 1.99 18.35 -1.06
C THR A 183 3.22 19.22 -0.86
N GLU A 184 3.29 20.40 -1.48
CA GLU A 184 4.42 21.32 -1.31
C GLU A 184 4.53 21.82 0.14
N PHE A 185 3.39 22.16 0.75
CA PHE A 185 3.34 22.53 2.15
C PHE A 185 3.84 21.39 3.06
N ASN A 186 3.28 20.19 2.93
CA ASN A 186 3.61 19.05 3.75
C ASN A 186 5.10 18.65 3.60
N ALA A 187 5.61 18.66 2.38
CA ALA A 187 7.02 18.38 2.13
C ALA A 187 7.96 19.34 2.88
N ARG A 188 7.71 20.64 2.76
CA ARG A 188 8.55 21.65 3.40
C ARG A 188 8.34 21.72 4.91
N TRP A 189 7.08 21.59 5.37
CA TRP A 189 6.72 21.64 6.78
C TRP A 189 7.36 20.51 7.60
N ASN A 190 7.47 19.33 6.98
CA ASN A 190 8.11 18.16 7.59
C ASN A 190 9.62 18.01 7.23
N GLY A 191 10.20 18.92 6.46
CA GLY A 191 11.64 18.93 6.18
C GLY A 191 12.11 17.98 5.09
N PHE A 192 11.32 17.76 4.03
CA PHE A 192 11.67 16.97 2.85
C PHE A 192 12.02 17.85 1.65
N PRO A 193 13.29 18.29 1.50
CA PRO A 193 13.68 19.28 0.49
C PRO A 193 13.81 18.70 -0.93
N ASN A 194 13.84 17.36 -1.06
CA ASN A 194 14.07 16.65 -2.31
C ASN A 194 12.77 16.32 -3.08
N ILE A 195 11.61 16.87 -2.66
CA ILE A 195 10.33 16.71 -3.34
C ILE A 195 10.07 17.95 -4.21
N THR A 196 9.81 17.72 -5.50
CA THR A 196 9.40 18.73 -6.48
C THR A 196 7.95 18.49 -6.87
N CYS A 197 7.08 19.45 -6.55
CA CYS A 197 5.64 19.36 -6.84
C CYS A 197 5.33 20.01 -8.19
N LEU A 198 4.57 19.33 -9.03
CA LEU A 198 4.23 19.75 -10.39
C LEU A 198 2.73 19.56 -10.63
N GLN A 199 2.08 20.60 -11.13
CA GLN A 199 0.69 20.50 -11.60
C GLN A 199 0.65 20.02 -13.05
N GLY A 200 -0.19 19.03 -13.34
CA GLY A 200 -0.46 18.55 -14.70
C GLY A 200 -1.08 17.16 -14.73
N SER A 201 -1.44 16.73 -15.93
CA SER A 201 -2.09 15.45 -16.14
C SER A 201 -1.06 14.35 -16.32
N LEU A 202 -1.14 13.33 -15.45
CA LEU A 202 -0.33 12.11 -15.53
C LEU A 202 1.17 12.40 -15.75
N PHE A 203 1.75 11.89 -16.83
CA PHE A 203 3.18 12.02 -17.14
C PHE A 203 3.56 13.32 -17.90
N GLU A 204 2.58 14.17 -18.23
CA GLU A 204 2.83 15.37 -19.03
C GLU A 204 3.93 16.29 -18.45
N PRO A 205 3.91 16.64 -17.14
CA PRO A 205 4.93 17.51 -16.56
C PRO A 205 6.33 16.88 -16.53
N VAL A 206 6.41 15.55 -16.57
CA VAL A 206 7.65 14.77 -16.41
C VAL A 206 8.03 13.98 -17.69
N ARG A 207 7.44 14.29 -18.84
CA ARG A 207 7.60 13.56 -20.12
C ARG A 207 9.05 13.36 -20.58
N HIS A 208 9.97 14.15 -20.09
CA HIS A 208 11.40 14.12 -20.44
C HIS A 208 12.25 13.32 -19.43
N LEU A 209 11.63 12.75 -18.40
CA LEU A 209 12.31 12.02 -17.35
C LEU A 209 12.08 10.50 -17.48
N ARG A 210 12.92 9.75 -16.77
CA ARG A 210 12.79 8.33 -16.51
C ARG A 210 12.98 8.11 -15.01
N PHE A 211 12.39 7.04 -14.50
CA PHE A 211 12.27 6.81 -13.06
C PHE A 211 12.73 5.42 -12.66
N ASP A 212 13.44 5.36 -11.56
CA ASP A 212 13.78 4.10 -10.88
C ASP A 212 12.56 3.55 -10.13
N LEU A 213 11.67 4.46 -9.66
CA LEU A 213 10.46 4.07 -8.94
C LEU A 213 9.31 5.04 -9.26
N ILE A 214 8.18 4.48 -9.69
CA ILE A 214 6.91 5.20 -9.87
C ILE A 214 5.88 4.56 -8.96
N VAL A 215 5.17 5.34 -8.18
CA VAL A 215 4.04 4.87 -7.36
C VAL A 215 2.79 5.68 -7.68
N SER A 216 1.63 5.05 -7.51
CA SER A 216 0.34 5.73 -7.64
C SER A 216 -0.72 5.07 -6.78
N ASN A 217 -1.55 5.87 -6.15
CA ASN A 217 -2.85 5.45 -5.65
C ASN A 217 -3.90 6.18 -6.51
N PRO A 218 -4.14 5.73 -7.73
CA PRO A 218 -4.99 6.44 -8.71
C PRO A 218 -6.47 6.28 -8.34
N PRO A 219 -7.39 6.99 -9.01
CA PRO A 219 -8.81 6.68 -8.94
C PRO A 219 -9.07 5.30 -9.56
N PHE A 220 -8.97 4.24 -8.74
CA PHE A 220 -9.02 2.83 -9.17
C PHE A 220 -10.40 2.20 -9.07
N PHE A 221 -11.40 2.89 -8.51
CA PHE A 221 -12.76 2.38 -8.48
C PHE A 221 -13.32 2.24 -9.89
N ILE A 222 -13.90 1.07 -10.15
CA ILE A 222 -14.49 0.74 -11.44
C ILE A 222 -15.84 1.44 -11.57
N GLY A 223 -15.95 2.36 -12.51
CA GLY A 223 -17.17 3.12 -12.84
C GLY A 223 -16.85 4.14 -13.98
N PRO A 224 -17.78 4.97 -14.41
CA PRO A 224 -19.16 5.04 -13.96
C PRO A 224 -19.99 3.90 -14.53
N LEU A 225 -20.90 3.41 -13.71
CA LEU A 225 -21.99 2.59 -14.22
C LEU A 225 -22.86 3.51 -15.10
N PRO A 226 -23.29 3.05 -16.30
CA PRO A 226 -24.08 3.85 -17.20
C PRO A 226 -25.31 4.44 -16.49
N GLY A 227 -25.58 5.73 -16.66
CA GLY A 227 -26.76 6.41 -16.10
C GLY A 227 -26.58 7.01 -14.70
N SER A 228 -25.44 6.88 -14.06
CA SER A 228 -25.23 7.49 -12.76
C SER A 228 -25.09 9.02 -12.87
N SER A 229 -26.08 9.74 -12.33
CA SER A 229 -26.00 11.20 -12.07
C SER A 229 -25.32 11.49 -10.74
N ALA A 230 -24.78 10.47 -10.06
CA ALA A 230 -24.14 10.60 -8.77
C ALA A 230 -22.91 11.52 -8.84
N ASN A 231 -22.77 12.38 -7.85
CA ASN A 231 -21.65 13.29 -7.67
C ASN A 231 -20.31 12.53 -7.76
N HIS A 232 -19.72 12.52 -8.97
CA HIS A 232 -18.45 11.83 -9.22
C HIS A 232 -17.32 12.63 -8.56
N ARG A 233 -16.75 12.10 -7.51
CA ARG A 233 -15.51 12.62 -6.94
C ARG A 233 -14.35 12.16 -7.82
N LEU A 234 -13.56 13.09 -8.36
CA LEU A 234 -12.42 12.83 -9.25
C LEU A 234 -11.44 11.77 -8.73
N PHE A 235 -11.30 11.67 -7.41
CA PHE A 235 -10.41 10.70 -6.78
C PHE A 235 -10.97 9.26 -6.72
N GLN A 236 -12.27 9.06 -6.98
CA GLN A 236 -12.89 7.72 -7.01
C GLN A 236 -13.00 7.19 -8.43
N HIS A 237 -13.38 8.05 -9.37
CA HIS A 237 -13.66 7.65 -10.74
C HIS A 237 -12.80 8.44 -11.74
N SER A 238 -12.06 7.71 -12.56
CA SER A 238 -11.22 8.28 -13.62
C SER A 238 -12.01 8.92 -14.78
N GLY A 239 -13.33 8.75 -14.82
CA GLY A 239 -14.17 9.12 -15.97
C GLY A 239 -14.09 8.14 -17.14
N HIS A 240 -13.31 7.06 -17.03
CA HIS A 240 -13.18 6.00 -18.02
C HIS A 240 -14.06 4.79 -17.67
N GLU A 241 -14.44 4.02 -18.68
CA GLU A 241 -15.28 2.83 -18.51
C GLU A 241 -14.45 1.67 -17.93
N GLY A 242 -14.97 1.03 -16.90
CA GLY A 242 -14.37 -0.16 -16.30
C GLY A 242 -12.98 0.03 -15.71
N ASP A 243 -12.11 -0.94 -15.94
CA ASP A 243 -10.72 -0.97 -15.48
C ASP A 243 -9.72 -0.35 -16.48
N SER A 244 -10.22 0.26 -17.58
CA SER A 244 -9.42 0.74 -18.71
C SER A 244 -8.43 1.86 -18.34
N PHE A 245 -8.78 2.73 -17.40
CA PHE A 245 -7.89 3.81 -16.96
C PHE A 245 -6.61 3.26 -16.30
N CYS A 246 -6.75 2.36 -15.34
CA CYS A 246 -5.60 1.78 -14.66
C CYS A 246 -4.75 0.92 -15.60
N ILE A 247 -5.39 0.20 -16.53
CA ILE A 247 -4.67 -0.55 -17.57
C ILE A 247 -3.84 0.39 -18.44
N GLN A 248 -4.42 1.50 -18.89
CA GLN A 248 -3.69 2.48 -19.71
C GLN A 248 -2.57 3.15 -18.90
N LEU A 249 -2.84 3.50 -17.63
CA LEU A 249 -1.84 4.06 -16.75
C LEU A 249 -0.61 3.14 -16.57
N ALA A 250 -0.83 1.84 -16.40
CA ALA A 250 0.26 0.86 -16.31
C ALA A 250 1.08 0.77 -17.62
N ARG A 251 0.40 0.79 -18.77
CA ARG A 251 1.05 0.80 -20.07
C ARG A 251 1.91 2.04 -20.27
N ASP A 252 1.37 3.20 -19.95
CA ASP A 252 2.11 4.46 -20.06
C ASP A 252 3.30 4.47 -19.09
N ALA A 253 3.09 4.09 -17.83
CA ALA A 253 4.12 4.02 -16.79
C ALA A 253 5.30 3.15 -17.22
N SER A 254 5.05 2.01 -17.88
CA SER A 254 6.10 1.10 -18.35
C SER A 254 7.12 1.80 -19.28
N THR A 255 6.70 2.84 -20.01
CA THR A 255 7.57 3.60 -20.92
C THR A 255 8.41 4.65 -20.20
N PHE A 256 8.07 5.00 -18.96
CA PHE A 256 8.77 5.97 -18.13
C PHE A 256 9.74 5.31 -17.13
N LEU A 257 9.82 3.99 -17.09
CA LEU A 257 10.75 3.28 -16.21
C LEU A 257 12.16 3.22 -16.82
N GLU A 258 13.16 3.39 -15.96
CA GLU A 258 14.53 2.95 -16.22
C GLU A 258 14.59 1.42 -16.25
N GLU A 259 15.66 0.82 -16.81
CA GLU A 259 15.88 -0.63 -16.70
C GLU A 259 15.99 -1.00 -15.23
N ASP A 260 15.38 -2.11 -14.82
CA ASP A 260 15.16 -2.52 -13.43
C ASP A 260 14.34 -1.56 -12.56
N GLY A 261 13.76 -0.51 -13.14
CA GLY A 261 12.83 0.40 -12.48
C GLY A 261 11.46 -0.24 -12.21
N TYR A 262 10.78 0.23 -11.16
CA TYR A 262 9.50 -0.31 -10.73
C TYR A 262 8.36 0.70 -10.87
N PHE A 263 7.19 0.20 -11.26
CA PHE A 263 5.91 0.91 -11.12
C PHE A 263 4.98 0.11 -10.21
N GLN A 264 4.35 0.79 -9.26
CA GLN A 264 3.38 0.17 -8.35
C GLN A 264 2.13 1.03 -8.23
N MET A 265 0.96 0.40 -8.31
CA MET A 265 -0.31 1.10 -8.12
C MET A 265 -1.39 0.22 -7.50
N MET A 266 -2.32 0.85 -6.76
CA MET A 266 -3.62 0.23 -6.48
C MET A 266 -4.39 0.06 -7.78
N PHE A 267 -5.06 -1.07 -7.90
CA PHE A 267 -5.74 -1.45 -9.11
C PHE A 267 -6.96 -2.30 -8.78
N SER A 268 -8.12 -2.02 -9.40
CA SER A 268 -9.27 -2.90 -9.39
C SER A 268 -9.57 -3.41 -10.78
N TRP A 269 -10.07 -4.64 -10.87
CA TRP A 269 -10.39 -5.28 -12.13
C TRP A 269 -11.66 -6.11 -12.04
N PHE A 270 -12.35 -6.26 -13.19
CA PHE A 270 -13.48 -7.16 -13.28
C PHE A 270 -13.04 -8.62 -13.34
N GLU A 271 -13.77 -9.49 -12.65
CA GLU A 271 -13.66 -10.94 -12.75
C GLU A 271 -14.90 -11.52 -13.41
N PHE A 272 -14.71 -12.43 -14.34
CA PHE A 272 -15.76 -12.95 -15.19
C PHE A 272 -16.03 -14.42 -14.90
N ARG A 273 -17.28 -14.86 -15.07
CA ARG A 273 -17.67 -16.23 -14.83
C ARG A 273 -16.85 -17.20 -15.70
N GLY A 274 -16.17 -18.15 -15.06
CA GLY A 274 -15.40 -19.20 -15.73
C GLY A 274 -14.08 -18.76 -16.35
N GLN A 275 -13.60 -17.56 -16.05
CA GLN A 275 -12.28 -17.07 -16.43
C GLN A 275 -11.42 -16.89 -15.19
N ASP A 276 -10.20 -17.41 -15.23
CA ASP A 276 -9.20 -17.11 -14.20
C ASP A 276 -8.77 -15.64 -14.30
N TRP A 277 -8.71 -14.96 -13.17
CA TRP A 277 -8.39 -13.53 -13.12
C TRP A 277 -6.93 -13.26 -13.47
N GLY A 278 -6.01 -14.16 -13.09
CA GLY A 278 -4.60 -14.06 -13.43
C GLY A 278 -4.37 -14.21 -14.93
N ASP A 279 -5.04 -15.18 -15.59
CA ASP A 279 -4.97 -15.36 -17.04
C ASP A 279 -5.48 -14.12 -17.80
N LYS A 280 -6.56 -13.50 -17.31
CA LYS A 280 -7.08 -12.25 -17.88
C LYS A 280 -6.05 -11.14 -17.78
N LEU A 281 -5.49 -10.91 -16.59
CA LEU A 281 -4.50 -9.84 -16.38
C LEU A 281 -3.18 -10.12 -17.12
N ALA A 282 -2.77 -11.38 -17.21
CA ALA A 282 -1.62 -11.78 -18.02
C ALA A 282 -1.80 -11.39 -19.49
N ALA A 283 -2.97 -11.63 -20.07
CA ALA A 283 -3.28 -11.21 -21.44
C ALA A 283 -3.25 -9.69 -21.60
N VAL A 284 -3.77 -8.95 -20.61
CA VAL A 284 -3.83 -7.48 -20.62
C VAL A 284 -2.45 -6.83 -20.53
N PHE A 285 -1.55 -7.37 -19.69
CA PHE A 285 -0.24 -6.79 -19.40
C PHE A 285 0.92 -7.45 -20.15
N SER A 286 0.66 -8.42 -21.03
CA SER A 286 1.69 -9.00 -21.87
C SER A 286 2.29 -7.96 -22.82
N GLY A 287 3.59 -8.11 -23.13
CA GLY A 287 4.29 -7.29 -24.11
C GLY A 287 4.68 -5.88 -23.66
N LEU A 288 4.54 -5.54 -22.38
CA LEU A 288 4.95 -4.24 -21.83
C LEU A 288 6.48 -4.08 -21.70
N GLY A 289 7.26 -5.12 -21.90
CA GLY A 289 8.70 -5.13 -21.63
C GLY A 289 8.99 -5.05 -20.12
N CYS A 290 8.06 -5.55 -19.31
CA CYS A 290 8.15 -5.58 -17.85
C CYS A 290 7.78 -6.96 -17.32
N ASP A 291 8.44 -7.37 -16.24
CA ASP A 291 7.85 -8.38 -15.36
C ASP A 291 6.63 -7.78 -14.68
N VAL A 292 5.60 -8.59 -14.46
CA VAL A 292 4.32 -8.15 -13.90
C VAL A 292 3.93 -9.02 -12.72
N TRP A 293 3.67 -8.41 -11.58
CA TRP A 293 3.08 -9.07 -10.43
C TRP A 293 1.77 -8.40 -10.04
N GLY A 294 0.68 -9.13 -10.14
CA GLY A 294 -0.62 -8.75 -9.59
C GLY A 294 -0.84 -9.45 -8.25
N LEU A 295 -1.06 -8.67 -7.19
CA LEU A 295 -1.30 -9.17 -5.85
C LEU A 295 -2.72 -8.81 -5.42
N ARG A 296 -3.66 -9.78 -5.41
CA ARG A 296 -5.06 -9.53 -5.03
C ARG A 296 -5.17 -9.42 -3.51
N ILE A 297 -5.63 -8.26 -3.03
CA ILE A 297 -5.80 -7.95 -1.61
C ILE A 297 -7.20 -8.31 -1.12
N CYS A 298 -8.21 -8.01 -1.94
CA CYS A 298 -9.59 -8.40 -1.65
C CYS A 298 -10.36 -8.72 -2.92
N GLN A 299 -11.48 -9.39 -2.73
CA GLN A 299 -12.45 -9.71 -3.78
C GLN A 299 -13.85 -9.42 -3.24
N ASP A 300 -14.55 -8.51 -3.89
CA ASP A 300 -15.93 -8.16 -3.55
C ASP A 300 -16.89 -8.81 -4.54
N SER A 301 -17.99 -9.38 -4.04
CA SER A 301 -19.08 -9.78 -4.91
C SER A 301 -19.66 -8.57 -5.66
N ALA A 302 -20.31 -8.80 -6.80
CA ALA A 302 -21.00 -7.73 -7.52
C ALA A 302 -21.94 -6.92 -6.61
N GLU A 303 -22.63 -7.61 -5.70
CA GLU A 303 -23.58 -7.01 -4.76
C GLU A 303 -22.88 -6.15 -3.70
N ASP A 304 -21.81 -6.66 -3.09
CA ASP A 304 -21.04 -5.93 -2.08
C ASP A 304 -20.34 -4.72 -2.70
N TYR A 305 -19.74 -4.88 -3.87
CA TYR A 305 -19.06 -3.80 -4.57
C TYR A 305 -20.01 -2.65 -4.92
N VAL A 306 -21.16 -2.97 -5.57
CA VAL A 306 -22.16 -1.95 -5.93
C VAL A 306 -22.72 -1.28 -4.66
N SER A 307 -22.92 -2.05 -3.58
CA SER A 307 -23.39 -1.50 -2.30
C SER A 307 -22.38 -0.56 -1.65
N SER A 308 -21.08 -0.85 -1.76
CA SER A 308 -20.01 0.02 -1.21
C SER A 308 -19.93 1.36 -1.92
N LEU A 309 -20.28 1.42 -3.20
CA LEU A 309 -20.33 2.68 -3.95
C LEU A 309 -21.53 3.57 -3.56
N CYS A 310 -22.53 3.00 -2.88
CA CYS A 310 -23.79 3.67 -2.56
C CYS A 310 -23.81 4.38 -1.20
N SER A 311 -22.76 4.39 -0.40
CA SER A 311 -22.81 4.67 1.04
C SER A 311 -23.08 6.12 1.46
N GLU A 312 -23.25 7.09 0.54
CA GLU A 312 -23.33 8.51 0.91
C GLU A 312 -24.48 9.32 0.26
N SER A 313 -25.52 8.66 -0.31
CA SER A 313 -26.59 9.37 -1.07
C SER A 313 -28.00 9.09 -0.52
N ASP A 314 -29.03 9.80 -1.04
CA ASP A 314 -30.44 9.62 -0.67
C ASP A 314 -30.95 8.21 -1.04
N GLN A 315 -31.71 7.59 -0.16
CA GLN A 315 -32.12 6.18 -0.22
C GLN A 315 -32.81 5.79 -1.54
N THR A 316 -33.56 6.70 -2.15
CA THR A 316 -34.30 6.41 -3.41
C THR A 316 -33.40 6.43 -4.64
N GLU A 317 -32.39 7.30 -4.68
CA GLU A 317 -31.36 7.33 -5.72
C GLU A 317 -30.44 6.11 -5.59
N LEU A 318 -30.19 5.64 -4.37
CA LEU A 318 -29.38 4.47 -4.04
C LEU A 318 -29.98 3.18 -4.61
N ASP A 319 -31.30 2.97 -4.48
CA ASP A 319 -31.95 1.75 -4.96
C ASP A 319 -31.94 1.68 -6.50
N SER A 320 -32.12 2.78 -7.19
CA SER A 320 -32.01 2.85 -8.65
C SER A 320 -30.59 2.57 -9.13
N PHE A 321 -29.59 3.22 -8.53
CA PHE A 321 -28.17 3.02 -8.83
C PHE A 321 -27.74 1.57 -8.59
N ARG A 322 -28.16 0.97 -7.47
CA ARG A 322 -27.88 -0.43 -7.14
C ARG A 322 -28.47 -1.39 -8.18
N GLN A 323 -29.71 -1.17 -8.59
CA GLN A 323 -30.34 -2.01 -9.61
C GLN A 323 -29.67 -1.89 -10.98
N GLU A 324 -29.25 -0.69 -11.38
CA GLU A 324 -28.55 -0.47 -12.64
C GLU A 324 -27.15 -1.09 -12.59
N GLY A 325 -26.44 -0.93 -11.49
CA GLY A 325 -25.15 -1.55 -11.26
C GLY A 325 -25.19 -3.06 -11.36
N LEU A 326 -26.10 -3.70 -10.63
CA LEU A 326 -26.25 -5.16 -10.67
C LEU A 326 -26.65 -5.67 -12.06
N ARG A 327 -27.52 -4.94 -12.78
CA ARG A 327 -27.85 -5.26 -14.17
C ARG A 327 -26.63 -5.18 -15.09
N TYR A 328 -25.78 -4.14 -14.92
CA TYR A 328 -24.54 -4.01 -15.70
C TYR A 328 -23.61 -5.21 -15.47
N PHE A 329 -23.42 -5.63 -14.22
CA PHE A 329 -22.61 -6.80 -13.87
C PHE A 329 -23.16 -8.07 -14.50
N GLU A 330 -24.47 -8.31 -14.40
CA GLU A 330 -25.12 -9.48 -14.97
C GLU A 330 -25.01 -9.53 -16.51
N GLN A 331 -25.29 -8.41 -17.19
CA GLN A 331 -25.25 -8.31 -18.66
C GLN A 331 -23.84 -8.54 -19.21
N ASN A 332 -22.81 -8.19 -18.45
CA ASN A 332 -21.40 -8.36 -18.85
C ASN A 332 -20.75 -9.63 -18.28
N ASN A 333 -21.53 -10.53 -17.64
CA ASN A 333 -21.04 -11.75 -16.99
C ASN A 333 -19.95 -11.50 -15.92
N ILE A 334 -19.96 -10.33 -15.27
CA ILE A 334 -19.05 -9.97 -14.20
C ILE A 334 -19.59 -10.59 -12.91
N THR A 335 -18.74 -11.35 -12.20
CA THR A 335 -19.11 -12.03 -10.95
C THR A 335 -18.62 -11.30 -9.72
N SER A 336 -17.49 -10.63 -9.83
CA SER A 336 -16.81 -10.00 -8.71
C SER A 336 -15.85 -8.90 -9.20
N VAL A 337 -15.37 -8.11 -8.27
CA VAL A 337 -14.30 -7.14 -8.48
C VAL A 337 -13.13 -7.53 -7.59
N GLY A 338 -11.98 -7.82 -8.22
CA GLY A 338 -10.73 -7.95 -7.51
C GLY A 338 -10.10 -6.57 -7.30
N THR A 339 -9.52 -6.35 -6.14
CA THR A 339 -8.74 -5.15 -5.83
C THR A 339 -7.41 -5.56 -5.23
N GLY A 340 -6.34 -4.90 -5.67
CA GLY A 340 -5.00 -5.23 -5.20
C GLY A 340 -3.92 -4.29 -5.70
N LEU A 341 -2.68 -4.74 -5.57
CA LEU A 341 -1.50 -4.02 -6.03
C LEU A 341 -0.99 -4.61 -7.34
N LEU A 342 -0.78 -3.77 -8.34
CA LEU A 342 -0.03 -4.11 -9.55
C LEU A 342 1.39 -3.61 -9.39
N THR A 343 2.38 -4.48 -9.58
CA THR A 343 3.80 -4.14 -9.64
C THR A 343 4.37 -4.52 -11.00
N LEU A 344 4.96 -3.56 -11.70
CA LEU A 344 5.77 -3.78 -12.91
C LEU A 344 7.24 -3.59 -12.57
N ARG A 345 8.12 -4.41 -13.14
CA ARG A 345 9.57 -4.17 -13.18
C ARG A 345 10.06 -4.19 -14.62
N ARG A 346 10.64 -3.08 -15.07
CA ARG A 346 11.22 -2.99 -16.42
C ARG A 346 12.32 -4.04 -16.61
N CYS A 347 12.19 -4.86 -17.65
CA CYS A 347 13.19 -5.84 -18.02
C CYS A 347 13.17 -6.05 -19.53
N SER A 348 14.23 -5.56 -20.21
CA SER A 348 14.42 -5.71 -21.66
C SER A 348 15.39 -6.81 -22.05
N THR A 349 16.08 -7.43 -21.09
CA THR A 349 17.23 -8.34 -21.34
C THR A 349 16.84 -9.82 -21.44
N ARG A 350 15.61 -10.17 -21.05
CA ARG A 350 15.08 -11.56 -21.08
C ARG A 350 13.57 -11.54 -21.30
N PRO A 351 12.94 -12.69 -21.58
CA PRO A 351 11.48 -12.81 -21.57
C PRO A 351 10.89 -12.39 -20.23
N ASN A 352 9.80 -11.64 -20.29
CA ASN A 352 9.14 -11.12 -19.10
C ASN A 352 8.33 -12.22 -18.37
N LEU A 353 8.30 -12.13 -17.05
CA LEU A 353 7.53 -12.98 -16.18
C LEU A 353 6.22 -12.28 -15.81
N LEU A 354 5.12 -13.02 -15.86
CA LEU A 354 3.81 -12.54 -15.41
C LEU A 354 3.26 -13.55 -14.41
N TRP A 355 2.92 -13.08 -13.21
CA TRP A 355 2.32 -13.91 -12.18
C TRP A 355 1.35 -13.15 -11.32
N PHE A 356 0.39 -13.87 -10.73
CA PHE A 356 -0.74 -13.31 -10.01
C PHE A 356 -1.00 -14.18 -8.79
N ASP A 357 -0.98 -13.57 -7.61
CA ASP A 357 -1.09 -14.27 -6.33
C ASP A 357 -2.13 -13.58 -5.43
N GLU A 358 -2.62 -14.31 -4.42
CA GLU A 358 -3.36 -13.73 -3.31
C GLU A 358 -2.37 -13.08 -2.34
N ALA A 359 -2.74 -11.92 -1.80
CA ALA A 359 -1.98 -11.28 -0.76
C ALA A 359 -2.07 -12.06 0.57
N PRO A 360 -1.02 -12.09 1.38
CA PRO A 360 -1.13 -12.61 2.74
C PRO A 360 -2.07 -11.71 3.56
N ASP A 361 -2.77 -12.31 4.55
CA ASP A 361 -3.77 -11.60 5.37
C ASP A 361 -3.14 -10.47 6.21
N ASP A 362 -1.98 -10.72 6.82
CA ASP A 362 -1.27 -9.71 7.62
C ASP A 362 -0.31 -8.90 6.74
N ARG A 363 -0.66 -7.64 6.54
CA ARG A 363 0.10 -6.63 5.77
C ARG A 363 0.35 -5.36 6.57
N SER A 364 0.36 -5.48 7.90
CA SER A 364 0.47 -4.33 8.82
C SER A 364 1.84 -3.64 8.84
N GLU A 365 2.87 -4.27 8.27
CA GLU A 365 4.25 -3.77 8.26
C GLU A 365 4.76 -3.48 6.83
N PRO A 366 5.83 -2.66 6.67
CA PRO A 366 6.43 -2.41 5.36
C PRO A 366 7.15 -3.65 4.80
N TYR A 367 6.73 -4.11 3.63
CA TYR A 367 7.27 -5.30 2.96
C TYR A 367 8.01 -5.01 1.64
N GLY A 368 8.27 -3.75 1.34
CA GLY A 368 8.82 -3.34 0.03
C GLY A 368 10.15 -3.99 -0.33
N SER A 369 11.01 -4.34 0.63
CA SER A 369 12.24 -5.09 0.39
C SER A 369 11.96 -6.55 0.00
N ALA A 370 10.94 -7.17 0.60
CA ALA A 370 10.53 -8.54 0.25
C ALA A 370 9.91 -8.58 -1.15
N VAL A 371 9.11 -7.56 -1.53
CA VAL A 371 8.58 -7.42 -2.90
C VAL A 371 9.72 -7.41 -3.92
N ALA A 372 10.74 -6.56 -3.72
CA ALA A 372 11.89 -6.51 -4.61
C ALA A 372 12.66 -7.85 -4.67
N ALA A 373 12.83 -8.51 -3.52
CA ALA A 373 13.52 -9.80 -3.43
C ALA A 373 12.79 -10.91 -4.22
N ILE A 374 11.45 -10.94 -4.19
CA ILE A 374 10.66 -11.90 -4.96
C ILE A 374 10.87 -11.71 -6.47
N PHE A 375 10.91 -10.47 -6.97
CA PHE A 375 11.24 -10.24 -8.37
C PHE A 375 12.62 -10.78 -8.75
N ASP A 376 13.63 -10.59 -7.89
CA ASP A 376 14.99 -11.09 -8.14
C ASP A 376 15.05 -12.62 -8.10
N ILE A 377 14.38 -13.26 -7.14
CA ILE A 377 14.28 -14.70 -6.99
C ILE A 377 13.60 -15.31 -8.22
N ARG A 378 12.45 -14.80 -8.61
CA ARG A 378 11.69 -15.31 -9.76
C ARG A 378 12.44 -15.12 -11.08
N ALA A 379 13.05 -13.95 -11.28
CA ALA A 379 13.88 -13.70 -12.46
C ALA A 379 15.01 -14.73 -12.64
N ARG A 380 15.54 -15.23 -11.53
CA ARG A 380 16.63 -16.18 -11.53
C ARG A 380 16.18 -17.64 -11.62
N PHE A 381 15.08 -17.99 -10.94
CA PHE A 381 14.75 -19.40 -10.71
C PHE A 381 13.49 -19.89 -11.43
N ASP A 382 12.58 -19.05 -11.92
CA ASP A 382 11.35 -19.52 -12.58
C ASP A 382 11.63 -20.31 -13.86
N SER A 383 12.67 -19.95 -14.61
CA SER A 383 13.12 -20.66 -15.81
C SER A 383 14.32 -21.61 -15.58
N ALA A 384 14.81 -21.73 -14.32
CA ALA A 384 15.95 -22.57 -14.02
C ALA A 384 15.61 -24.06 -14.16
N THR A 385 16.52 -24.83 -14.77
CA THR A 385 16.39 -26.29 -14.82
C THR A 385 16.54 -26.91 -13.44
N ASP A 386 16.09 -28.16 -13.28
CA ASP A 386 16.22 -28.89 -12.02
C ASP A 386 17.68 -29.01 -11.59
N ASP A 387 18.58 -29.28 -12.54
CA ASP A 387 20.03 -29.38 -12.26
C ASP A 387 20.58 -28.05 -11.72
N VAL A 388 20.21 -26.92 -12.32
CA VAL A 388 20.64 -25.60 -11.85
C VAL A 388 20.11 -25.33 -10.44
N LEU A 389 18.86 -25.67 -10.16
CA LEU A 389 18.26 -25.49 -8.86
C LEU A 389 18.91 -26.35 -7.78
N LEU A 390 19.18 -27.63 -8.10
CA LEU A 390 19.81 -28.57 -7.19
C LEU A 390 21.26 -28.19 -6.81
N GLN A 391 21.96 -27.48 -7.67
CA GLN A 391 23.31 -26.99 -7.40
C GLN A 391 23.35 -25.70 -6.59
N GLN A 392 22.22 -25.03 -6.43
CA GLN A 392 22.16 -23.77 -5.64
C GLN A 392 22.25 -24.05 -4.15
N ILE A 393 22.82 -23.08 -3.44
CA ILE A 393 22.88 -23.04 -1.99
C ILE A 393 21.77 -22.14 -1.49
N PHE A 394 20.96 -22.65 -0.59
CA PHE A 394 19.87 -21.91 0.01
C PHE A 394 20.03 -21.80 1.52
N THR A 395 19.39 -20.78 2.09
CA THR A 395 19.15 -20.65 3.52
C THR A 395 17.66 -20.46 3.77
N ALA A 396 17.17 -20.95 4.89
CA ALA A 396 15.82 -20.67 5.34
C ALA A 396 15.67 -19.14 5.58
N ALA A 397 14.53 -18.58 5.19
CA ALA A 397 14.25 -17.17 5.43
C ALA A 397 14.25 -16.85 6.93
N PRO A 398 14.71 -15.65 7.34
CA PRO A 398 14.54 -15.19 8.71
C PRO A 398 13.06 -15.19 9.12
N GLY A 399 12.75 -15.64 10.33
CA GLY A 399 11.35 -15.74 10.81
C GLY A 399 10.55 -16.90 10.20
N LEU A 400 11.20 -17.86 9.51
CA LEU A 400 10.53 -19.07 9.07
C LEU A 400 10.15 -19.94 10.28
N VAL A 401 8.87 -20.24 10.41
CA VAL A 401 8.32 -21.10 11.48
C VAL A 401 7.57 -22.29 10.91
N SER A 402 7.54 -23.39 11.65
CA SER A 402 6.74 -24.58 11.36
C SER A 402 5.56 -24.65 12.32
N ILE A 403 4.35 -24.70 11.79
CA ILE A 403 3.10 -24.80 12.54
C ILE A 403 2.56 -26.21 12.36
N ARG A 404 2.23 -26.90 13.47
CA ARG A 404 1.61 -28.23 13.43
C ARG A 404 0.25 -28.19 14.09
N LYS A 405 -0.76 -28.57 13.35
CA LYS A 405 -2.13 -28.75 13.86
C LYS A 405 -2.28 -30.19 14.30
N THR A 406 -2.82 -30.41 15.50
CA THR A 406 -3.06 -31.74 16.04
C THR A 406 -4.53 -31.88 16.41
N SER A 407 -5.10 -33.07 16.20
CA SER A 407 -6.44 -33.42 16.69
C SER A 407 -6.35 -34.64 17.60
N LEU A 408 -7.26 -34.70 18.57
CA LEU A 408 -7.38 -35.85 19.47
C LEU A 408 -8.19 -36.94 18.74
N GLN A 409 -7.55 -38.05 18.39
CA GLN A 409 -8.20 -39.20 17.81
C GLN A 409 -8.16 -40.37 18.82
N GLY A 410 -9.30 -40.68 19.38
CA GLY A 410 -9.37 -41.58 20.52
C GLY A 410 -8.62 -41.01 21.73
N CYS A 411 -7.56 -41.70 22.22
CA CYS A 411 -6.75 -41.24 23.33
C CYS A 411 -5.37 -40.71 22.94
N ARG A 412 -5.16 -40.37 21.65
CA ARG A 412 -3.85 -39.89 21.15
C ARG A 412 -3.98 -38.65 20.29
N TRP A 413 -3.06 -37.70 20.50
CA TRP A 413 -2.88 -36.57 19.62
C TRP A 413 -2.23 -37.05 18.31
N GLN A 414 -2.85 -36.70 17.18
CA GLN A 414 -2.31 -36.97 15.86
C GLN A 414 -2.12 -35.64 15.12
N ILE A 415 -1.00 -35.51 14.41
CA ILE A 415 -0.76 -34.36 13.52
C ILE A 415 -1.72 -34.49 12.34
N THR A 416 -2.56 -33.50 12.15
CA THR A 416 -3.56 -33.46 11.06
C THR A 416 -3.14 -32.54 9.92
N ALA A 417 -2.28 -31.53 10.19
CA ALA A 417 -1.69 -30.68 9.17
C ALA A 417 -0.36 -30.12 9.66
N SER A 418 0.52 -29.83 8.72
CA SER A 418 1.79 -29.14 8.94
C SER A 418 1.91 -28.00 7.96
N GLU A 419 2.30 -26.82 8.42
CA GLU A 419 2.43 -25.60 7.65
C GLU A 419 3.81 -24.99 7.89
N LEU A 420 4.35 -24.30 6.88
CA LEU A 420 5.45 -23.36 7.02
C LEU A 420 4.90 -21.95 6.88
N ALA A 421 5.26 -21.05 7.79
CA ALA A 421 4.83 -19.66 7.75
C ALA A 421 6.02 -18.71 7.90
N LEU A 422 5.94 -17.54 7.30
CA LEU A 422 6.88 -16.45 7.47
C LEU A 422 6.31 -15.47 8.51
N GLU A 423 7.04 -15.21 9.59
CA GLU A 423 6.71 -14.18 10.59
C GLU A 423 7.29 -12.80 10.24
N SER A 424 8.14 -12.75 9.21
CA SER A 424 8.74 -11.51 8.69
C SER A 424 8.71 -11.47 7.16
N GLY A 425 8.73 -10.30 6.58
CA GLY A 425 8.53 -10.13 5.13
C GLY A 425 7.07 -10.36 4.74
N LEU A 426 6.83 -10.79 3.51
CA LEU A 426 5.48 -11.18 3.08
C LEU A 426 5.07 -12.46 3.81
N LYS A 427 4.16 -12.33 4.75
CA LYS A 427 3.75 -13.37 5.72
C LYS A 427 2.91 -14.46 5.07
N TYR A 428 3.46 -15.10 4.04
CA TYR A 428 2.84 -16.25 3.40
C TYR A 428 2.83 -17.48 4.30
N THR A 429 1.82 -18.32 4.11
CA THR A 429 1.72 -19.65 4.72
C THR A 429 1.70 -20.69 3.60
N PHE A 430 2.58 -21.69 3.70
CA PHE A 430 2.64 -22.84 2.81
C PHE A 430 2.03 -24.03 3.54
N GLY A 431 0.84 -24.43 3.13
CA GLY A 431 0.06 -25.50 3.77
C GLY A 431 0.44 -26.90 3.30
N ASP A 432 -0.05 -27.92 4.01
CA ASP A 432 0.10 -29.35 3.69
C ASP A 432 1.53 -29.77 3.37
N VAL A 433 2.47 -29.28 4.19
CA VAL A 433 3.91 -29.53 4.01
C VAL A 433 4.23 -30.98 4.24
N ASP A 434 4.85 -31.62 3.22
CA ASP A 434 5.38 -32.98 3.34
C ASP A 434 6.39 -33.07 4.53
N PRO A 435 6.24 -34.05 5.42
CA PRO A 435 7.14 -34.22 6.58
C PRO A 435 8.62 -34.26 6.22
N LEU A 436 8.97 -34.72 5.01
CA LEU A 436 10.34 -34.75 4.56
C LEU A 436 10.90 -33.35 4.28
N ILE A 437 10.07 -32.43 3.77
CA ILE A 437 10.46 -31.02 3.58
C ILE A 437 10.80 -30.40 4.94
N LEU A 438 10.00 -30.68 5.98
CA LEU A 438 10.28 -30.19 7.34
C LEU A 438 11.59 -30.74 7.90
N ARG A 439 12.08 -31.87 7.40
CA ARG A 439 13.41 -32.41 7.76
C ARG A 439 14.53 -31.77 6.96
N VAL A 440 14.28 -31.42 5.70
CA VAL A 440 15.27 -30.81 4.81
C VAL A 440 15.57 -29.36 5.20
N VAL A 441 14.51 -28.57 5.49
CA VAL A 441 14.62 -27.13 5.75
C VAL A 441 15.68 -26.78 6.82
N PRO A 442 15.81 -27.47 7.97
CA PRO A 442 16.84 -27.17 8.97
C PRO A 442 18.28 -27.33 8.49
N TYR A 443 18.52 -28.13 7.43
CA TYR A 443 19.84 -28.29 6.84
C TYR A 443 20.18 -27.29 5.75
N LEU A 444 19.23 -26.45 5.37
CA LEU A 444 19.45 -25.34 4.43
C LEU A 444 20.06 -24.14 5.19
N ASP A 445 21.30 -24.32 5.61
CA ASP A 445 22.07 -23.37 6.43
C ASP A 445 22.94 -22.40 5.62
N GLY A 446 22.84 -22.49 4.30
CA GLY A 446 23.64 -21.70 3.37
C GLY A 446 25.06 -22.24 3.17
N CYS A 447 25.35 -23.49 3.49
CA CYS A 447 26.69 -24.09 3.31
C CYS A 447 26.70 -25.16 2.22
N SER A 448 25.63 -25.94 2.11
CA SER A 448 25.51 -27.07 1.19
C SER A 448 24.51 -26.77 0.07
N SER A 449 24.73 -27.34 -1.12
CA SER A 449 23.75 -27.24 -2.20
C SER A 449 22.46 -27.99 -1.85
N LEU A 450 21.36 -27.64 -2.50
CA LEU A 450 20.09 -28.35 -2.29
C LEU A 450 20.22 -29.82 -2.55
N HIS A 451 20.98 -30.22 -3.59
CA HIS A 451 21.29 -31.64 -3.89
C HIS A 451 21.98 -32.34 -2.71
N GLN A 452 23.04 -31.75 -2.16
CA GLN A 452 23.78 -32.35 -1.03
C GLN A 452 22.90 -32.51 0.22
N VAL A 453 22.03 -31.53 0.49
CA VAL A 453 21.06 -31.61 1.61
C VAL A 453 20.05 -32.73 1.35
N LEU A 454 19.49 -32.83 0.14
CA LEU A 454 18.55 -33.90 -0.22
C LEU A 454 19.20 -35.28 -0.16
N GLU A 455 20.43 -35.41 -0.62
CA GLU A 455 21.20 -36.66 -0.54
C GLU A 455 21.39 -37.10 0.93
N ARG A 456 21.81 -36.16 1.80
CA ARG A 456 21.98 -36.45 3.22
C ARG A 456 20.67 -36.94 3.85
N VAL A 457 19.55 -36.23 3.64
CA VAL A 457 18.26 -36.61 4.22
C VAL A 457 17.73 -37.91 3.64
N SER A 458 17.98 -38.17 2.33
CA SER A 458 17.61 -39.46 1.70
C SER A 458 18.32 -40.64 2.33
N LEU A 459 19.61 -40.50 2.69
CA LEU A 459 20.38 -41.53 3.41
C LEU A 459 19.86 -41.72 4.84
N GLU A 460 19.59 -40.68 5.58
CA GLU A 460 19.04 -40.72 6.94
C GLU A 460 17.67 -41.41 6.98
N GLU A 461 16.80 -41.17 5.99
CA GLU A 461 15.45 -41.73 5.89
C GLU A 461 15.39 -43.06 5.13
N HIS A 462 16.50 -43.58 4.65
CA HIS A 462 16.59 -44.81 3.83
C HIS A 462 15.70 -44.75 2.57
N LEU A 463 15.63 -43.62 1.91
CA LEU A 463 14.83 -43.37 0.69
C LEU A 463 15.75 -43.23 -0.52
N PRO A 464 15.33 -43.70 -1.73
CA PRO A 464 16.09 -43.43 -2.96
C PRO A 464 16.14 -41.95 -3.28
N LEU A 465 17.33 -41.37 -3.48
CA LEU A 465 17.51 -39.94 -3.76
C LEU A 465 16.68 -39.47 -4.98
N GLY A 466 16.63 -40.25 -6.05
CA GLY A 466 15.84 -39.92 -7.24
C GLY A 466 14.34 -39.73 -6.93
N ASP A 467 13.79 -40.56 -6.05
CA ASP A 467 12.39 -40.47 -5.63
C ASP A 467 12.17 -39.25 -4.75
N VAL A 468 13.13 -38.94 -3.87
CA VAL A 468 13.09 -37.74 -3.02
C VAL A 468 13.06 -36.47 -3.86
N ILE A 469 13.98 -36.38 -4.84
CA ILE A 469 14.05 -35.23 -5.76
C ILE A 469 12.76 -35.12 -6.57
N ALA A 470 12.35 -36.16 -7.29
CA ALA A 470 11.21 -36.12 -8.19
C ALA A 470 9.92 -35.71 -7.50
N LYS A 471 9.72 -36.14 -6.26
CA LYS A 471 8.48 -35.86 -5.52
C LYS A 471 8.45 -34.51 -4.78
N ARG A 472 9.63 -33.96 -4.41
CA ARG A 472 9.68 -32.75 -3.52
C ARG A 472 10.24 -31.51 -4.19
N LEU A 473 10.98 -31.66 -5.30
CA LEU A 473 11.52 -30.50 -5.99
C LEU A 473 10.46 -29.47 -6.42
N PRO A 474 9.23 -29.85 -6.84
CA PRO A 474 8.15 -28.89 -7.10
C PRO A 474 7.82 -28.03 -5.87
N SER A 475 7.71 -28.63 -4.68
CA SER A 475 7.46 -27.88 -3.44
C SER A 475 8.63 -26.96 -3.07
N PHE A 476 9.89 -27.39 -3.30
CA PHE A 476 11.04 -26.49 -3.11
C PHE A 476 11.01 -25.31 -4.07
N ARG A 477 10.57 -25.49 -5.32
CA ARG A 477 10.36 -24.37 -6.26
C ARG A 477 9.37 -23.37 -5.72
N GLU A 478 8.24 -23.82 -5.18
CA GLU A 478 7.24 -22.92 -4.58
C GLU A 478 7.81 -22.22 -3.33
N LEU A 479 8.48 -22.92 -2.43
CA LEU A 479 9.12 -22.32 -1.26
C LEU A 479 10.15 -21.23 -1.66
N ILE A 480 10.89 -21.44 -2.75
CA ILE A 480 11.81 -20.43 -3.29
C ILE A 480 11.03 -19.25 -3.87
N ARG A 481 10.01 -19.50 -4.68
CA ARG A 481 9.18 -18.46 -5.33
C ARG A 481 8.53 -17.50 -4.35
N PHE A 482 8.10 -18.00 -3.20
CA PHE A 482 7.46 -17.22 -2.14
C PHE A 482 8.43 -16.71 -1.07
N GLY A 483 9.75 -16.90 -1.27
CA GLY A 483 10.76 -16.36 -0.39
C GLY A 483 10.94 -17.09 0.94
N PHE A 484 10.42 -18.31 1.09
CA PHE A 484 10.69 -19.16 2.26
C PHE A 484 12.16 -19.67 2.27
N LEU A 485 12.74 -19.80 1.09
CA LEU A 485 14.13 -20.18 0.88
C LEU A 485 14.84 -19.11 0.06
N LEU A 486 15.94 -18.62 0.57
CA LEU A 486 16.72 -17.53 -0.01
C LEU A 486 18.04 -18.05 -0.57
N PRO A 487 18.44 -17.70 -1.81
CA PRO A 487 19.72 -18.10 -2.36
C PRO A 487 20.87 -17.43 -1.61
N ARG A 488 21.94 -18.19 -1.33
CA ARG A 488 23.15 -17.66 -0.75
C ARG A 488 24.18 -17.37 -1.83
N ASP A 489 24.07 -16.22 -2.43
CA ASP A 489 25.13 -15.65 -3.24
C ASP A 489 25.24 -14.16 -2.94
N GLY A 490 26.46 -13.64 -3.03
CA GLY A 490 26.92 -12.32 -2.58
C GLY A 490 26.15 -11.06 -3.02
N SER A 491 25.01 -11.20 -3.65
CA SER A 491 24.00 -10.16 -3.77
C SER A 491 23.15 -10.20 -2.49
N ALA A 492 23.47 -9.37 -1.52
CA ALA A 492 22.74 -9.26 -0.27
C ALA A 492 21.27 -8.96 -0.53
N ILE A 493 20.43 -9.99 -0.50
CA ILE A 493 19.01 -9.85 -0.22
C ILE A 493 18.95 -9.49 1.27
N SER A 494 19.13 -8.20 1.58
CA SER A 494 18.96 -7.69 2.93
C SER A 494 17.47 -7.59 3.23
N LEU A 495 16.88 -8.71 3.66
CA LEU A 495 15.63 -8.61 4.41
C LEU A 495 15.93 -7.87 5.72
N PRO A 496 15.11 -6.90 6.12
CA PRO A 496 15.32 -6.23 7.38
C PRO A 496 15.30 -7.27 8.50
N MET A 497 16.40 -7.32 9.26
CA MET A 497 16.43 -8.09 10.50
C MET A 497 15.33 -7.53 11.41
N ALA A 498 14.45 -8.40 11.88
CA ALA A 498 13.50 -8.02 12.92
C ALA A 498 14.30 -7.39 14.07
N ASN A 499 14.01 -6.11 14.36
CA ASN A 499 14.61 -5.44 15.51
C ASN A 499 14.23 -6.25 16.76
N SER A 500 15.20 -6.98 17.28
CA SER A 500 15.09 -7.62 18.59
C SER A 500 14.89 -6.51 19.65
N LYS A 501 13.68 -6.43 20.17
CA LYS A 501 13.43 -5.90 21.50
C LYS A 501 13.27 -7.02 22.47
#